data_5b08ee412ff39eb5cc0bea989262eda9
#
_entry.id   5b08ee412ff39eb5cc0bea989262eda9
#
_cell.length_a   1.000
_cell.length_b   1.000
_cell.length_c   1.000
_cell.angle_alpha   90.00
_cell.angle_beta   90.00
_cell.angle_gamma   90.00
#
_symmetry.space_group_name_H-M   'P 1'
#
loop_
_entity.id
_entity.type
_entity.pdbx_description
1 polymer ?
#
loop_
_entity_poly.entity_id
_entity_poly.type
_entity_poly.pdbx_seq_one_letter_code
_entity_poly.pdbx_strand_id
1 'polypeptide(L)'
;MIPDVILVSTHFWNRLSPQEQKWLEAAVKKSVPDQRALWIASENESLNAVKEAGVEVSYPYKKPFQEATQEMYKNYSEDPAIARLINEIRNAKP
;
A
#
# COMPACT_ATOMS: atom_id res chain seq x y z
N MET A 1 -1.65 3.27 -5.27
CA MET A 1 -1.95 2.36 -4.14
C MET A 1 -1.30 2.94 -2.90
N ILE A 2 -2.05 3.14 -1.83
CA ILE A 2 -1.54 3.58 -0.52
C ILE A 2 -1.32 2.30 0.28
N PRO A 3 -0.12 2.06 0.82
CA PRO A 3 0.13 0.87 1.61
C PRO A 3 -0.49 1.01 3.01
N ASP A 4 -1.28 0.02 3.41
CA ASP A 4 -1.76 -0.12 4.77
C ASP A 4 -0.86 -1.10 5.53
N VAL A 5 -0.54 -0.78 6.77
CA VAL A 5 0.29 -1.63 7.63
C VAL A 5 -0.41 -1.90 8.95
N ILE A 6 -0.32 -3.14 9.40
CA ILE A 6 -0.76 -3.54 10.74
C ILE A 6 0.46 -3.48 11.65
N LEU A 7 0.39 -2.66 12.69
CA LEU A 7 1.45 -2.50 13.67
C LEU A 7 1.03 -3.07 15.00
N VAL A 8 1.99 -3.69 15.69
CA VAL A 8 1.84 -4.15 17.07
C VAL A 8 2.95 -3.56 17.91
N SER A 9 2.64 -3.13 19.13
CA SER A 9 3.63 -2.66 20.09
C SER A 9 4.61 -3.78 20.44
N THR A 10 5.91 -3.51 20.43
CA THR A 10 6.94 -4.47 20.86
C THR A 10 6.76 -4.90 22.30
N HIS A 11 6.29 -4.00 23.17
CA HIS A 11 5.97 -4.32 24.55
C HIS A 11 4.84 -5.36 24.66
N PHE A 12 3.79 -5.23 23.85
CA PHE A 12 2.70 -6.21 23.81
C PHE A 12 3.20 -7.52 23.19
N TRP A 13 3.90 -7.47 22.07
CA TRP A 13 4.42 -8.62 21.34
C TRP A 13 5.31 -9.52 22.22
N ASN A 14 6.21 -8.90 22.99
CA ASN A 14 7.14 -9.61 23.86
C ASN A 14 6.48 -10.28 25.08
N ARG A 15 5.22 -9.95 25.37
CA ARG A 15 4.43 -10.60 26.43
C ARG A 15 3.67 -11.82 25.96
N LEU A 16 3.56 -11.99 24.65
CA LEU A 16 2.89 -13.14 24.05
C LEU A 16 3.81 -14.36 24.08
N SER A 17 3.22 -15.51 24.33
CA SER A 17 3.91 -16.78 24.12
C SER A 17 4.24 -16.98 22.65
N PRO A 18 5.24 -17.81 22.30
CA PRO A 18 5.57 -18.12 20.90
C PRO A 18 4.38 -18.69 20.11
N GLN A 19 3.45 -19.35 20.77
CA GLN A 19 2.26 -19.90 20.13
C GLN A 19 1.26 -18.79 19.79
N GLU A 20 1.04 -17.84 20.69
CA GLU A 20 0.15 -16.68 20.45
C GLU A 20 0.70 -15.79 19.34
N GLN A 21 2.02 -15.56 19.29
CA GLN A 21 2.67 -14.83 18.20
C GLN A 21 2.40 -15.51 16.85
N LYS A 22 2.55 -16.83 16.75
CA LYS A 22 2.24 -17.60 15.54
C LYS A 22 0.77 -17.49 15.13
N TRP A 23 -0.14 -17.51 16.08
CA TRP A 23 -1.56 -17.33 15.78
C TRP A 23 -1.88 -15.97 15.21
N LEU A 24 -1.30 -14.90 15.77
CA LEU A 24 -1.46 -13.54 15.25
C LEU A 24 -0.85 -13.40 13.84
N GLU A 25 0.35 -13.91 13.63
CA GLU A 25 0.97 -13.90 12.30
C GLU A 25 0.13 -14.64 11.26
N ALA A 26 -0.41 -15.80 11.61
CA ALA A 26 -1.27 -16.58 10.73
C ALA A 26 -2.59 -15.85 10.42
N ALA A 27 -3.18 -15.21 11.42
CA ALA A 27 -4.40 -14.43 11.25
C ALA A 27 -4.17 -13.23 10.32
N VAL A 28 -3.08 -12.49 10.50
CA VAL A 28 -2.71 -11.36 9.62
C VAL A 28 -2.46 -11.85 8.19
N LYS A 29 -1.68 -12.93 8.00
CA LYS A 29 -1.45 -13.50 6.66
C LYS A 29 -2.74 -13.90 5.96
N LYS A 30 -3.71 -14.42 6.70
CA LYS A 30 -5.01 -14.79 6.15
C LYS A 30 -5.88 -13.55 5.84
N SER A 31 -5.84 -12.52 6.66
CA SER A 31 -6.66 -11.32 6.48
C SER A 31 -6.27 -10.50 5.24
N VAL A 32 -5.01 -10.57 4.79
CA VAL A 32 -4.53 -9.76 3.65
C VAL A 32 -5.29 -10.05 2.34
N PRO A 33 -5.44 -11.31 1.88
CA PRO A 33 -6.21 -11.57 0.67
C PRO A 33 -7.70 -11.23 0.81
N ASP A 34 -8.29 -11.46 1.98
CA ASP A 34 -9.69 -11.14 2.25
C ASP A 34 -9.91 -9.62 2.19
N GLN A 35 -9.04 -8.85 2.85
CA GLN A 35 -9.07 -7.39 2.83
C GLN A 35 -8.92 -6.85 1.41
N ARG A 36 -8.01 -7.40 0.60
CA ARG A 36 -7.83 -6.96 -0.80
C ARG A 36 -9.07 -7.23 -1.65
N ALA A 37 -9.72 -8.37 -1.47
CA ALA A 37 -10.95 -8.70 -2.19
C ALA A 37 -12.10 -7.74 -1.80
N LEU A 38 -12.28 -7.48 -0.51
CA LEU A 38 -13.28 -6.53 -0.01
C LEU A 38 -13.00 -5.11 -0.49
N TRP A 39 -11.74 -4.69 -0.52
CA TRP A 39 -11.34 -3.38 -1.02
C TRP A 39 -11.69 -3.19 -2.48
N ILE A 40 -11.34 -4.17 -3.34
CA ILE A 40 -11.68 -4.13 -4.77
C ILE A 40 -13.20 -4.06 -4.98
N ALA A 41 -13.98 -4.83 -4.22
CA ALA A 41 -15.42 -4.78 -4.29
C ALA A 41 -15.97 -3.40 -3.92
N SER A 42 -15.49 -2.83 -2.83
CA SER A 42 -15.87 -1.49 -2.36
C SER A 42 -15.46 -0.37 -3.33
N GLU A 43 -14.27 -0.45 -3.93
CA GLU A 43 -13.84 0.51 -4.98
C GLU A 43 -14.76 0.47 -6.20
N ASN A 44 -15.14 -0.71 -6.66
CA ASN A 44 -16.04 -0.87 -7.81
C ASN A 44 -17.45 -0.34 -7.51
N GLU A 45 -17.99 -0.64 -6.34
CA GLU A 45 -19.28 -0.12 -5.90
C GLU A 45 -19.27 1.40 -5.82
N SER A 46 -18.25 1.97 -5.17
CA SER A 46 -18.10 3.43 -5.04
C SER A 46 -17.93 4.10 -6.41
N LEU A 47 -17.14 3.50 -7.31
CA LEU A 47 -16.94 4.02 -8.66
C LEU A 47 -18.26 4.03 -9.47
N ASN A 48 -19.07 3.00 -9.34
CA ASN A 48 -20.37 2.94 -9.99
C ASN A 48 -21.32 4.00 -9.42
N ALA A 49 -21.40 4.13 -8.11
CA ALA A 49 -22.24 5.12 -7.46
C ALA A 49 -21.90 6.57 -7.88
N VAL A 50 -20.61 6.92 -7.98
CA VAL A 50 -20.24 8.28 -8.42
C VAL A 50 -20.54 8.52 -9.90
N LYS A 51 -20.42 7.48 -10.76
CA LYS A 51 -20.82 7.57 -12.17
C LYS A 51 -22.34 7.75 -12.33
N GLU A 52 -23.12 6.99 -11.58
CA GLU A 52 -24.59 7.10 -11.56
C GLU A 52 -25.05 8.48 -11.06
N ALA A 53 -24.30 9.09 -10.14
CA ALA A 53 -24.53 10.46 -9.68
C ALA A 53 -24.12 11.54 -10.71
N GLY A 54 -23.65 11.16 -11.91
CA GLY A 54 -23.27 12.08 -12.98
C GLY A 54 -21.87 12.67 -12.85
N VAL A 55 -21.01 12.11 -11.98
CA VAL A 55 -19.61 12.55 -11.85
C VAL A 55 -18.80 12.03 -13.03
N GLU A 56 -18.09 12.92 -13.71
CA GLU A 56 -17.16 12.55 -14.77
C GLU A 56 -15.87 11.97 -14.18
N VAL A 57 -15.56 10.73 -14.53
CA VAL A 57 -14.35 10.04 -14.07
C VAL A 57 -13.30 10.05 -15.17
N SER A 58 -12.18 10.73 -14.94
CA SER A 58 -11.06 10.80 -15.88
C SER A 58 -9.92 9.88 -15.47
N TYR A 59 -9.23 9.33 -16.48
CA TYR A 59 -8.04 8.50 -16.29
C TYR A 59 -6.84 9.16 -16.97
N PRO A 60 -6.19 10.12 -16.32
CA PRO A 60 -5.09 10.85 -16.91
C PRO A 60 -3.87 9.96 -17.16
N TYR A 61 -3.12 10.26 -18.22
CA TYR A 61 -1.86 9.61 -18.50
C TYR A 61 -0.83 9.96 -17.41
N LYS A 62 -0.29 8.95 -16.73
CA LYS A 62 0.50 9.13 -15.50
C LYS A 62 1.93 9.61 -15.72
N LYS A 63 2.49 9.41 -16.94
CA LYS A 63 3.89 9.71 -17.25
C LYS A 63 4.29 11.16 -17.01
N PRO A 64 3.50 12.19 -17.42
CA PRO A 64 3.86 13.58 -17.13
C PRO A 64 3.97 13.90 -15.65
N PHE A 65 3.12 13.29 -14.82
CA PHE A 65 3.19 13.46 -13.35
C PHE A 65 4.44 12.81 -12.76
N GLN A 66 4.83 11.64 -13.26
CA GLN A 66 6.06 10.97 -12.86
C GLN A 66 7.30 11.77 -13.26
N GLU A 67 7.30 12.37 -14.46
CA GLU A 67 8.38 13.23 -14.95
C GLU A 67 8.52 14.51 -14.11
N ALA A 68 7.41 15.14 -13.74
CA ALA A 68 7.40 16.34 -12.89
C ALA A 68 7.94 16.10 -11.48
N THR A 69 7.87 14.87 -10.98
CA THR A 69 8.37 14.52 -9.63
C THR A 69 9.82 14.00 -9.62
N GLN A 70 10.49 13.87 -10.78
CA GLN A 70 11.84 13.29 -10.85
C GLN A 70 12.88 14.09 -10.08
N GLU A 71 12.78 15.41 -10.06
CA GLU A 71 13.73 16.26 -9.32
C GLU A 71 13.68 15.98 -7.82
N MET A 72 12.50 15.79 -7.27
CA MET A 72 12.32 15.38 -5.88
C MET A 72 13.05 14.05 -5.57
N TYR A 73 12.93 13.07 -6.47
CA TYR A 73 13.63 11.79 -6.31
C TYR A 73 15.15 11.90 -6.37
N LYS A 74 15.71 12.85 -7.16
CA LYS A 74 17.15 13.09 -7.21
C LYS A 74 17.68 13.52 -5.84
N ASN A 75 17.00 14.45 -5.19
CA ASN A 75 17.40 14.95 -3.88
C ASN A 75 17.42 13.84 -2.82
N TYR A 76 16.44 12.94 -2.85
CA TYR A 76 16.40 11.80 -1.94
C TYR A 76 17.39 10.68 -2.30
N SER A 77 17.83 10.61 -3.55
CA SER A 77 18.79 9.60 -4.01
C SER A 77 20.24 9.91 -3.63
N GLU A 78 20.53 11.06 -3.02
CA GLU A 78 21.84 11.39 -2.46
C GLU A 78 22.16 10.49 -1.24
N ASP A 79 21.14 10.03 -0.52
CA ASP A 79 21.29 9.02 0.54
C ASP A 79 21.24 7.60 -0.08
N PRO A 80 22.34 6.81 0.02
CA PRO A 80 22.39 5.47 -0.57
C PRO A 80 21.31 4.50 -0.04
N ALA A 81 20.90 4.65 1.23
CA ALA A 81 19.87 3.80 1.82
C ALA A 81 18.49 4.12 1.22
N ILE A 82 18.20 5.41 1.05
CA ILE A 82 16.95 5.88 0.43
C ILE A 82 16.93 5.53 -1.07
N ALA A 83 18.04 5.71 -1.78
CA ALA A 83 18.17 5.34 -3.18
C ALA A 83 17.87 3.85 -3.41
N ARG A 84 18.39 2.99 -2.53
CA ARG A 84 18.11 1.55 -2.57
C ARG A 84 16.62 1.26 -2.37
N LEU A 85 15.98 1.86 -1.38
CA LEU A 85 14.54 1.68 -1.11
C LEU A 85 13.68 2.15 -2.29
N ILE A 86 14.01 3.30 -2.89
CA ILE A 86 13.31 3.80 -4.08
C ILE A 86 13.40 2.79 -5.22
N ASN A 87 14.56 2.21 -5.45
CA ASN A 87 14.75 1.21 -6.50
C ASN A 87 13.99 -0.09 -6.21
N GLU A 88 14.00 -0.57 -4.97
CA GLU A 88 13.24 -1.74 -4.54
C GLU A 88 11.73 -1.52 -4.75
N ILE A 89 11.19 -0.37 -4.37
CA ILE A 89 9.77 -0.02 -4.55
C ILE A 89 9.41 0.06 -6.04
N ARG A 90 10.26 0.68 -6.88
CA ARG A 90 10.01 0.79 -8.33
C ARG A 90 10.01 -0.57 -9.04
N ASN A 91 10.80 -1.51 -8.55
CA ASN A 91 10.93 -2.85 -9.12
C ASN A 91 9.99 -3.87 -8.46
N ALA A 92 9.29 -3.50 -7.39
CA ALA A 92 8.28 -4.36 -6.77
C ALA A 92 7.15 -4.62 -7.76
N LYS A 93 6.90 -5.89 -8.05
CA LYS A 93 5.75 -6.29 -8.84
C LYS A 93 4.52 -6.32 -7.92
N PRO A 94 3.37 -5.87 -8.41
CA PRO A 94 2.12 -5.94 -7.67
C PRO A 94 1.69 -7.39 -7.36
#